data_289af36f5566a85e56d105561974912a
#
_entry.id   289af36f5566a85e56d105561974912a
#
_cell.length_a   1.000
_cell.length_b   1.000
_cell.length_c   1.000
_cell.angle_alpha   90.00
_cell.angle_beta   90.00
_cell.angle_gamma   90.00
#
_symmetry.space_group_name_H-M   'P 1'
#
loop_
_entity.id
_entity.type
_entity.pdbx_description
1 polymer ?
#
loop_
_entity_poly.entity_id
_entity_poly.type
_entity_poly.pdbx_seq_one_letter_code
_entity_poly.pdbx_strand_id
1 'polypeptide(L)'
;YRKTNHIVDFVDNANIFLNNQIETQLTTGYSKAYGAEFYISKNSGRLTGWISYTFSRARNYIATLGDKEYPPVYDRPHSLKIFLNYEAGRKRRCAFAATFSYNSGMNLTLPIAHYRVNGTAFYIYSTRNGYRAPAFHELNLSMTCKTGKRGRLILSVMNVYNRKNVFTIYTSRDDYDF
;
A
#
# COMPACT_ATOMS: atom_id res chain seq x y z
N TYR A 1 9.61 -18.04 -0.07
CA TYR A 1 10.43 -17.56 1.06
C TYR A 1 11.71 -16.89 0.55
N ARG A 2 12.04 -15.74 1.08
CA ARG A 2 13.27 -14.99 0.78
C ARG A 2 13.87 -14.46 2.08
N LYS A 3 15.18 -14.66 2.25
CA LYS A 3 15.99 -14.01 3.29
C LYS A 3 16.96 -13.06 2.58
N THR A 4 17.03 -11.81 3.03
CA THR A 4 17.96 -10.80 2.53
C THR A 4 18.85 -10.39 3.70
N ASN A 5 20.14 -10.59 3.54
CA ASN A 5 21.13 -10.12 4.50
C ASN A 5 21.60 -8.70 4.10
N HIS A 6 22.09 -7.94 5.07
CA HIS A 6 22.59 -6.58 4.86
C HIS A 6 21.54 -5.60 4.30
N ILE A 7 20.30 -5.64 4.87
CA ILE A 7 19.41 -4.50 4.69
C ILE A 7 19.99 -3.30 5.43
N VAL A 8 19.80 -2.12 4.87
CA VAL A 8 20.25 -0.85 5.46
C VAL A 8 19.03 -0.05 5.85
N ASP A 9 19.06 0.56 7.02
CA ASP A 9 18.02 1.47 7.50
C ASP A 9 18.66 2.58 8.35
N PHE A 10 17.93 3.63 8.64
CA PHE A 10 18.40 4.68 9.53
C PHE A 10 18.21 4.28 11.01
N VAL A 11 19.11 4.74 11.87
CA VAL A 11 18.91 4.65 13.32
C VAL A 11 17.70 5.50 13.73
N ASP A 12 17.11 5.20 14.89
CA ASP A 12 16.03 6.01 15.42
C ASP A 12 16.50 7.44 15.70
N ASN A 13 15.67 8.43 15.35
CA ASN A 13 15.99 9.85 15.41
C ASN A 13 17.21 10.28 14.56
N ALA A 14 17.49 9.57 13.47
CA ALA A 14 18.57 9.92 12.55
C ALA A 14 18.45 11.39 12.08
N ASN A 15 19.56 12.12 12.20
CA ASN A 15 19.66 13.44 11.61
C ASN A 15 20.10 13.32 10.14
N ILE A 16 19.13 13.40 9.24
CA ILE A 16 19.36 13.23 7.78
C ILE A 16 19.40 14.56 7.02
N PHE A 17 18.95 15.66 7.66
CA PHE A 17 18.90 16.96 7.00
C PHE A 17 20.21 17.71 7.19
N LEU A 18 20.85 18.09 6.08
CA LEU A 18 22.13 18.79 6.04
C LEU A 18 23.27 18.13 6.87
N ASN A 19 23.24 16.79 6.95
CA ASN A 19 24.24 16.01 7.67
C ASN A 19 25.35 15.55 6.69
N ASN A 20 26.56 16.05 6.88
CA ASN A 20 27.72 15.68 6.05
C ASN A 20 28.25 14.27 6.36
N GLN A 21 27.76 13.62 7.42
CA GLN A 21 28.15 12.28 7.86
C GLN A 21 26.92 11.37 7.95
N ILE A 22 26.09 11.37 6.92
CA ILE A 22 24.83 10.60 6.88
C ILE A 22 25.08 9.09 7.06
N GLU A 23 26.27 8.60 6.67
CA GLU A 23 26.66 7.20 6.81
C GLU A 23 26.71 6.75 8.27
N THR A 24 26.98 7.66 9.21
CA THR A 24 26.98 7.35 10.66
C THR A 24 25.59 7.10 11.19
N GLN A 25 24.56 7.49 10.46
CA GLN A 25 23.15 7.30 10.79
C GLN A 25 22.57 6.03 10.20
N LEU A 26 23.39 5.26 9.47
CA LEU A 26 22.96 4.00 8.86
C LEU A 26 23.28 2.82 9.75
N THR A 27 22.39 1.84 9.72
CA THR A 27 22.55 0.57 10.42
C THR A 27 22.15 -0.58 9.51
N THR A 28 22.66 -1.77 9.80
CA THR A 28 22.44 -2.95 8.97
C THR A 28 21.76 -4.07 9.74
N GLY A 29 21.06 -4.92 9.01
CA GLY A 29 20.39 -6.08 9.55
C GLY A 29 19.98 -7.07 8.49
N TYR A 30 18.95 -7.86 8.75
CA TYR A 30 18.37 -8.79 7.77
C TYR A 30 16.86 -8.63 7.65
N SER A 31 16.34 -9.08 6.51
CA SER A 31 14.90 -9.17 6.24
C SER A 31 14.52 -10.59 5.89
N LYS A 32 13.35 -11.00 6.34
CA LYS A 32 12.68 -12.24 5.94
C LYS A 32 11.36 -11.89 5.28
N ALA A 33 11.06 -12.51 4.14
CA ALA A 33 9.78 -12.38 3.48
C ALA A 33 9.27 -13.75 3.03
N TYR A 34 7.95 -13.94 3.13
CA TYR A 34 7.27 -15.15 2.66
C TYR A 34 5.86 -14.80 2.20
N GLY A 35 5.30 -15.63 1.35
CA GLY A 35 3.96 -15.42 0.83
C GLY A 35 3.48 -16.53 -0.06
N ALA A 36 2.24 -16.36 -0.52
CA ALA A 36 1.60 -17.22 -1.50
C ALA A 36 0.78 -16.37 -2.47
N GLU A 37 0.72 -16.79 -3.72
CA GLU A 37 -0.01 -16.11 -4.77
C GLU A 37 -1.00 -17.09 -5.41
N PHE A 38 -2.22 -16.61 -5.63
CA PHE A 38 -3.29 -17.32 -6.30
C PHE A 38 -3.77 -16.53 -7.49
N TYR A 39 -3.85 -17.17 -8.63
CA TYR A 39 -4.34 -16.57 -9.85
C TYR A 39 -5.30 -17.50 -10.57
N ILE A 40 -6.48 -16.96 -10.89
CA ILE A 40 -7.49 -17.66 -11.67
C ILE A 40 -7.93 -16.75 -12.81
N SER A 41 -8.01 -17.28 -14.02
CA SER A 41 -8.49 -16.54 -15.19
C SER A 41 -9.48 -17.33 -16.02
N LYS A 42 -10.41 -16.59 -16.62
CA LYS A 42 -11.36 -17.07 -17.62
C LYS A 42 -11.25 -16.21 -18.89
N ASN A 43 -10.74 -16.80 -19.96
CA ASN A 43 -10.36 -16.07 -21.18
C ASN A 43 -11.37 -16.25 -22.34
N SER A 44 -12.47 -16.99 -22.12
CA SER A 44 -13.43 -17.29 -23.17
C SER A 44 -14.88 -17.09 -22.73
N GLY A 45 -15.76 -16.87 -23.70
CA GLY A 45 -17.18 -16.62 -23.48
C GLY A 45 -17.53 -15.12 -23.43
N ARG A 46 -18.75 -14.81 -23.02
CA ARG A 46 -19.22 -13.42 -22.85
C ARG A 46 -18.68 -12.76 -21.59
N LEU A 47 -18.50 -13.53 -20.55
CA LEU A 47 -17.88 -13.10 -19.30
C LEU A 47 -16.47 -13.65 -19.27
N THR A 48 -15.50 -12.74 -19.24
CA THR A 48 -14.07 -13.00 -19.10
C THR A 48 -13.51 -12.22 -17.94
N GLY A 49 -12.34 -12.58 -17.46
CA GLY A 49 -11.71 -11.86 -16.35
C GLY A 49 -10.72 -12.71 -15.59
N TRP A 50 -10.22 -12.14 -14.51
CA TRP A 50 -9.26 -12.81 -13.65
C TRP A 50 -9.37 -12.29 -12.21
N ILE A 51 -8.92 -13.12 -11.29
CA ILE A 51 -8.75 -12.82 -9.87
C ILE A 51 -7.31 -13.15 -9.51
N SER A 52 -6.64 -12.21 -8.89
CA SER A 52 -5.30 -12.38 -8.34
C SER A 52 -5.33 -12.03 -6.86
N TYR A 53 -4.87 -12.93 -6.02
CA TYR A 53 -4.71 -12.71 -4.60
C TYR A 53 -3.30 -13.06 -4.17
N THR A 54 -2.66 -12.14 -3.47
CA THR A 54 -1.34 -12.32 -2.88
C THR A 54 -1.43 -12.17 -1.37
N PHE A 55 -1.00 -13.17 -0.65
CA PHE A 55 -0.64 -13.07 0.76
C PHE A 55 0.87 -12.95 0.87
N SER A 56 1.36 -11.93 1.58
CA SER A 56 2.79 -11.74 1.82
C SER A 56 3.06 -11.15 3.19
N ARG A 57 4.17 -11.55 3.79
CA ARG A 57 4.67 -10.99 5.06
C ARG A 57 6.15 -10.71 4.95
N ALA A 58 6.55 -9.56 5.45
CA ALA A 58 7.95 -9.20 5.59
C ALA A 58 8.25 -8.81 7.04
N ARG A 59 9.46 -9.14 7.50
CA ARG A 59 9.98 -8.78 8.81
C ARG A 59 11.45 -8.38 8.68
N ASN A 60 11.77 -7.24 9.25
CA ASN A 60 13.13 -6.74 9.37
C ASN A 60 13.62 -6.95 10.80
N TYR A 61 14.90 -7.24 10.92
CA TYR A 61 15.60 -7.27 12.19
C TYR A 61 16.91 -6.49 12.07
N ILE A 62 17.10 -5.56 12.99
CA ILE A 62 18.31 -4.75 13.09
C ILE A 62 18.64 -4.64 14.58
N ALA A 63 19.76 -5.23 14.99
CA ALA A 63 20.13 -5.35 16.39
C ALA A 63 20.27 -3.99 17.11
N THR A 64 20.73 -2.96 16.41
CA THR A 64 20.87 -1.60 16.98
C THR A 64 19.54 -0.88 17.21
N LEU A 65 18.44 -1.36 16.62
CA LEU A 65 17.09 -0.80 16.77
C LEU A 65 16.23 -1.57 17.77
N GLY A 66 16.78 -2.61 18.40
CA GLY A 66 16.12 -3.44 19.39
C GLY A 66 16.13 -4.93 19.06
N ASP A 67 15.78 -5.75 20.04
CA ASP A 67 15.86 -7.21 19.94
C ASP A 67 14.65 -7.87 19.26
N LYS A 68 13.73 -7.10 18.68
CA LYS A 68 12.50 -7.60 18.08
C LYS A 68 12.44 -7.34 16.58
N GLU A 69 11.93 -8.33 15.84
CA GLU A 69 11.58 -8.14 14.43
C GLU A 69 10.42 -7.14 14.31
N TYR A 70 10.49 -6.25 13.33
CA TYR A 70 9.45 -5.27 13.01
C TYR A 70 9.04 -5.35 11.54
N PRO A 71 7.79 -4.99 11.20
CA PRO A 71 7.35 -4.98 9.81
C PRO A 71 7.98 -3.77 9.08
N PRO A 72 8.48 -3.91 7.85
CA PRO A 72 8.86 -2.76 7.03
C PRO A 72 7.61 -1.96 6.61
N VAL A 73 7.81 -0.71 6.21
CA VAL A 73 6.73 0.18 5.73
C VAL A 73 5.90 -0.46 4.62
N TYR A 74 6.56 -1.18 3.71
CA TYR A 74 5.95 -1.84 2.54
C TYR A 74 5.29 -3.20 2.84
N ASP A 75 5.32 -3.72 4.08
CA ASP A 75 4.63 -4.98 4.42
C ASP A 75 3.11 -4.79 4.30
N ARG A 76 2.55 -5.27 3.20
CA ARG A 76 1.11 -5.28 2.90
C ARG A 76 0.62 -6.71 2.80
N PRO A 77 0.10 -7.30 3.88
CA PRO A 77 -0.20 -8.73 3.95
C PRO A 77 -1.16 -9.24 2.89
N HIS A 78 -2.10 -8.43 2.48
CA HIS A 78 -3.12 -8.85 1.54
C HIS A 78 -3.19 -7.89 0.37
N SER A 79 -3.11 -8.43 -0.84
CA SER A 79 -3.39 -7.73 -2.10
C SER A 79 -4.37 -8.57 -2.91
N LEU A 80 -5.52 -7.98 -3.28
CA LEU A 80 -6.53 -8.61 -4.11
C LEU A 80 -6.82 -7.71 -5.30
N LYS A 81 -6.79 -8.29 -6.50
CA LYS A 81 -7.25 -7.64 -7.73
C LYS A 81 -8.24 -8.53 -8.44
N ILE A 82 -9.34 -7.94 -8.86
CA ILE A 82 -10.38 -8.62 -9.64
C ILE A 82 -10.64 -7.78 -10.88
N PHE A 83 -10.58 -8.40 -12.03
CA PHE A 83 -10.99 -7.82 -13.30
C PHE A 83 -12.06 -8.69 -13.92
N LEU A 84 -13.18 -8.08 -14.27
CA LEU A 84 -14.28 -8.73 -14.99
C LEU A 84 -14.62 -7.91 -16.22
N ASN A 85 -14.90 -8.58 -17.32
CA ASN A 85 -15.36 -7.97 -18.56
C ASN A 85 -16.53 -8.78 -19.11
N TYR A 86 -17.65 -8.13 -19.39
CA TYR A 86 -18.85 -8.73 -19.91
C TYR A 86 -19.23 -8.11 -21.27
N GLU A 87 -19.24 -8.93 -22.32
CA GLU A 87 -19.68 -8.55 -23.65
C GLU A 87 -21.20 -8.66 -23.79
N ALA A 88 -21.87 -7.52 -23.92
CA ALA A 88 -23.31 -7.41 -23.97
C ALA A 88 -23.86 -7.37 -25.40
N GLY A 89 -25.13 -7.82 -25.52
CA GLY A 89 -25.88 -7.82 -26.75
C GLY A 89 -25.55 -8.98 -27.70
N ARG A 90 -26.46 -9.20 -28.67
CA ARG A 90 -26.33 -10.32 -29.63
C ARG A 90 -25.08 -10.22 -30.51
N LYS A 91 -24.72 -8.98 -30.92
CA LYS A 91 -23.55 -8.68 -31.75
C LYS A 91 -22.31 -8.28 -30.96
N ARG A 92 -22.31 -8.41 -29.65
CA ARG A 92 -21.20 -8.05 -28.73
C ARG A 92 -20.63 -6.64 -29.03
N ARG A 93 -21.52 -5.68 -29.24
CA ARG A 93 -21.12 -4.30 -29.58
C ARG A 93 -20.69 -3.49 -28.37
N CYS A 94 -21.22 -3.82 -27.19
CA CYS A 94 -20.87 -3.17 -25.92
C CYS A 94 -20.19 -4.16 -24.99
N ALA A 95 -19.20 -3.68 -24.27
CA ALA A 95 -18.55 -4.39 -23.20
C ALA A 95 -18.58 -3.55 -21.92
N PHE A 96 -18.85 -4.18 -20.79
CA PHE A 96 -18.79 -3.59 -19.46
C PHE A 96 -17.65 -4.22 -18.71
N ALA A 97 -16.78 -3.42 -18.16
CA ALA A 97 -15.69 -3.92 -17.35
C ALA A 97 -15.74 -3.34 -15.93
N ALA A 98 -15.35 -4.18 -14.97
CA ALA A 98 -15.20 -3.82 -13.57
C ALA A 98 -13.81 -4.23 -13.10
N THR A 99 -13.14 -3.32 -12.39
CA THR A 99 -11.87 -3.59 -11.74
C THR A 99 -11.99 -3.25 -10.27
N PHE A 100 -11.80 -4.24 -9.41
CA PHE A 100 -11.71 -4.05 -7.97
C PHE A 100 -10.28 -4.26 -7.52
N SER A 101 -9.77 -3.34 -6.70
CA SER A 101 -8.45 -3.41 -6.09
C SER A 101 -8.57 -3.27 -4.57
N TYR A 102 -7.86 -4.12 -3.85
CA TYR A 102 -7.71 -4.05 -2.39
C TYR A 102 -6.25 -4.28 -2.03
N ASN A 103 -5.71 -3.45 -1.14
CA ASN A 103 -4.40 -3.65 -0.54
C ASN A 103 -4.45 -3.33 0.96
N SER A 104 -3.84 -4.15 1.79
CA SER A 104 -3.59 -3.80 3.19
C SER A 104 -2.84 -2.47 3.29
N GLY A 105 -3.14 -1.70 4.31
CA GLY A 105 -2.44 -0.44 4.57
C GLY A 105 -0.94 -0.64 4.82
N MET A 106 -0.17 0.40 4.57
CA MET A 106 1.25 0.44 4.92
C MET A 106 1.45 0.56 6.43
N ASN A 107 2.61 0.15 6.90
CA ASN A 107 2.99 0.34 8.30
C ASN A 107 3.65 1.71 8.47
N LEU A 108 3.40 2.33 9.62
CA LEU A 108 3.90 3.66 9.97
C LEU A 108 4.36 3.67 11.43
N THR A 109 5.29 4.55 11.72
CA THR A 109 5.65 4.94 13.09
C THR A 109 4.93 6.24 13.40
N LEU A 110 4.05 6.24 14.39
CA LEU A 110 3.30 7.44 14.77
C LEU A 110 3.77 7.94 16.14
N PRO A 111 3.79 9.26 16.38
CA PRO A 111 3.95 9.81 17.71
C PRO A 111 2.72 9.45 18.56
N ILE A 112 2.98 8.98 19.79
CA ILE A 112 1.96 8.57 20.76
C ILE A 112 1.83 9.54 21.92
N ALA A 113 2.84 10.37 22.12
CA ALA A 113 2.85 11.43 23.12
C ALA A 113 3.88 12.50 22.74
N HIS A 114 3.77 13.67 23.34
CA HIS A 114 4.80 14.70 23.27
C HIS A 114 4.93 15.40 24.63
N TYR A 115 6.07 16.00 24.85
CA TYR A 115 6.31 16.88 26.00
C TYR A 115 7.14 18.08 25.55
N ARG A 116 7.08 19.17 26.29
CA ARG A 116 7.83 20.39 25.98
C ARG A 116 8.89 20.65 27.03
N VAL A 117 10.08 20.98 26.59
CA VAL A 117 11.18 21.45 27.45
C VAL A 117 11.69 22.76 26.87
N ASN A 118 11.65 23.84 27.64
CA ASN A 118 12.07 25.18 27.22
C ASN A 118 11.45 25.62 25.87
N GLY A 119 10.16 25.35 25.66
CA GLY A 119 9.46 25.68 24.41
C GLY A 119 9.71 24.73 23.24
N THR A 120 10.62 23.78 23.35
CA THR A 120 10.89 22.77 22.30
C THR A 120 10.05 21.53 22.56
N ALA A 121 9.31 21.10 21.52
CA ALA A 121 8.51 19.88 21.58
C ALA A 121 9.37 18.63 21.28
N PHE A 122 9.26 17.64 22.14
CA PHE A 122 9.85 16.31 21.97
C PHE A 122 8.74 15.27 21.81
N TYR A 123 8.86 14.41 20.80
CA TYR A 123 7.84 13.41 20.49
C TYR A 123 8.29 12.03 20.94
N ILE A 124 7.38 11.30 21.57
CA ILE A 124 7.54 9.89 21.89
C ILE A 124 6.80 9.10 20.80
N TYR A 125 7.51 8.22 20.12
CA TYR A 125 6.96 7.45 19.02
C TYR A 125 6.51 6.06 19.48
N SER A 126 5.53 5.51 18.74
CA SER A 126 5.14 4.11 18.85
C SER A 126 6.30 3.17 18.49
N THR A 127 6.11 1.87 18.67
CA THR A 127 7.05 0.89 18.13
C THR A 127 7.23 1.13 16.62
N ARG A 128 8.46 0.92 16.12
CA ARG A 128 8.81 1.15 14.72
C ARG A 128 7.87 0.41 13.77
N ASN A 129 7.22 1.16 12.88
CA ASN A 129 6.22 0.67 11.93
C ASN A 129 5.07 -0.13 12.59
N GLY A 130 4.76 0.17 13.86
CA GLY A 130 3.77 -0.56 14.66
C GLY A 130 2.31 -0.25 14.30
N TYR A 131 2.05 0.89 13.67
CA TYR A 131 0.72 1.28 13.23
C TYR A 131 0.49 0.89 11.77
N ARG A 132 -0.65 0.26 11.48
CA ARG A 132 -1.05 -0.05 10.11
C ARG A 132 -2.13 0.93 9.65
N ALA A 133 -1.84 1.67 8.59
CA ALA A 133 -2.80 2.57 7.96
C ALA A 133 -4.04 1.81 7.47
N PRO A 134 -5.18 2.49 7.32
CA PRO A 134 -6.38 1.91 6.71
C PRO A 134 -6.08 1.28 5.35
N ALA A 135 -6.76 0.17 5.06
CA ALA A 135 -6.62 -0.51 3.79
C ALA A 135 -7.10 0.37 2.62
N PHE A 136 -6.36 0.32 1.54
CA PHE A 136 -6.76 0.88 0.25
C PHE A 136 -7.73 -0.07 -0.46
N HIS A 137 -8.84 0.43 -0.95
CA HIS A 137 -9.65 -0.30 -1.94
C HIS A 137 -10.46 0.65 -2.82
N GLU A 138 -10.70 0.22 -4.05
CA GLU A 138 -11.48 0.95 -5.04
C GLU A 138 -12.18 0.01 -6.01
N LEU A 139 -13.30 0.47 -6.56
CA LEU A 139 -14.01 -0.15 -7.66
C LEU A 139 -14.08 0.84 -8.82
N ASN A 140 -13.59 0.42 -9.98
CA ASN A 140 -13.63 1.17 -11.22
C ASN A 140 -14.54 0.43 -12.20
N LEU A 141 -15.43 1.17 -12.87
CA LEU A 141 -16.31 0.63 -13.89
C LEU A 141 -16.05 1.31 -15.22
N SER A 142 -16.15 0.56 -16.29
CA SER A 142 -16.08 1.12 -17.64
C SER A 142 -17.06 0.45 -18.59
N MET A 143 -17.51 1.21 -19.57
CA MET A 143 -18.32 0.75 -20.67
C MET A 143 -17.62 1.14 -21.97
N THR A 144 -17.50 0.19 -22.89
CA THR A 144 -16.99 0.42 -24.23
C THR A 144 -18.04 -0.04 -25.25
N CYS A 145 -18.51 0.85 -26.12
CA CYS A 145 -19.46 0.52 -27.16
C CYS A 145 -18.92 0.91 -28.56
N LYS A 146 -19.02 0.00 -29.50
CA LYS A 146 -18.70 0.26 -30.93
C LYS A 146 -19.80 1.10 -31.58
N THR A 147 -19.45 2.31 -32.01
CA THR A 147 -20.35 3.24 -32.71
C THR A 147 -20.08 3.18 -34.21
N GLY A 148 -20.72 2.22 -34.89
CA GLY A 148 -20.51 2.00 -36.32
C GLY A 148 -19.27 1.19 -36.67
N LYS A 149 -18.74 1.40 -37.90
CA LYS A 149 -17.59 0.62 -38.42
C LYS A 149 -16.23 1.10 -37.92
N ARG A 150 -16.09 2.38 -37.55
CA ARG A 150 -14.79 3.02 -37.20
C ARG A 150 -14.78 3.73 -35.86
N GLY A 151 -15.93 3.88 -35.19
CA GLY A 151 -16.05 4.62 -33.95
C GLY A 151 -16.14 3.70 -32.72
N ARG A 152 -15.65 4.20 -31.60
CA ARG A 152 -15.78 3.58 -30.26
C ARG A 152 -16.04 4.67 -29.21
N LEU A 153 -17.08 4.46 -28.41
CA LEU A 153 -17.35 5.27 -27.22
C LEU A 153 -16.85 4.52 -25.99
N ILE A 154 -16.10 5.21 -25.15
CA ILE A 154 -15.61 4.68 -23.87
C ILE A 154 -16.07 5.64 -22.78
N LEU A 155 -16.76 5.11 -21.79
CA LEU A 155 -17.13 5.81 -20.57
C LEU A 155 -16.50 5.07 -19.38
N SER A 156 -15.88 5.80 -18.46
CA SER A 156 -15.24 5.21 -17.28
C SER A 156 -15.57 6.03 -16.05
N VAL A 157 -15.82 5.34 -14.94
CA VAL A 157 -16.01 5.92 -13.63
C VAL A 157 -15.00 5.25 -12.69
N MET A 158 -14.14 6.04 -12.11
CA MET A 158 -13.15 5.59 -11.13
C MET A 158 -13.69 5.78 -9.72
N ASN A 159 -13.31 4.87 -8.80
CA ASN A 159 -13.69 4.93 -7.39
C ASN A 159 -15.21 5.13 -7.20
N VAL A 160 -16.01 4.23 -7.78
CA VAL A 160 -17.48 4.34 -7.93
C VAL A 160 -18.19 4.65 -6.60
N TYR A 161 -17.72 4.14 -5.48
CA TYR A 161 -18.30 4.37 -4.17
C TYR A 161 -17.61 5.49 -3.38
N ASN A 162 -16.80 6.32 -4.06
CA ASN A 162 -16.17 7.53 -3.51
C ASN A 162 -15.43 7.31 -2.18
N ARG A 163 -14.67 6.20 -2.08
CA ARG A 163 -13.87 5.94 -0.89
C ARG A 163 -12.74 6.95 -0.77
N LYS A 164 -12.62 7.55 0.40
CA LYS A 164 -11.47 8.36 0.78
C LYS A 164 -10.31 7.45 1.19
N ASN A 165 -9.51 7.03 0.22
CA ASN A 165 -8.31 6.25 0.47
C ASN A 165 -7.23 7.13 1.09
N VAL A 166 -6.59 6.64 2.15
CA VAL A 166 -5.51 7.36 2.82
C VAL A 166 -4.27 7.32 1.93
N PHE A 167 -3.78 8.49 1.54
CA PHE A 167 -2.55 8.66 0.78
C PHE A 167 -1.34 8.78 1.71
N THR A 168 -1.46 9.62 2.75
CA THR A 168 -0.43 9.81 3.76
C THR A 168 -1.06 10.16 5.10
N ILE A 169 -0.34 9.93 6.17
CA ILE A 169 -0.68 10.35 7.53
C ILE A 169 0.48 11.21 8.00
N TYR A 170 0.17 12.42 8.43
CA TYR A 170 1.11 13.34 9.05
C TYR A 170 0.50 13.89 10.32
N THR A 171 1.32 14.31 11.24
CA THR A 171 0.90 14.99 12.47
C THR A 171 1.05 16.49 12.27
N SER A 172 -0.01 17.25 12.53
CA SER A 172 0.03 18.70 12.56
C SER A 172 0.42 19.21 13.95
N ARG A 173 1.04 20.37 14.02
CA ARG A 173 1.34 21.05 15.28
C ARG A 173 0.08 21.37 16.07
N ASP A 174 -1.01 21.66 15.38
CA ASP A 174 -2.29 22.06 15.97
C ASP A 174 -3.06 20.89 16.60
N ASP A 175 -2.70 19.65 16.27
CA ASP A 175 -3.35 18.44 16.82
C ASP A 175 -2.96 18.17 18.30
N TYR A 176 -2.05 18.96 18.85
CA TYR A 176 -1.48 18.76 20.21
C TYR A 176 -1.61 19.99 21.13
N ASP A 177 -2.26 21.05 20.68
CA ASP A 177 -2.58 22.21 21.51
C ASP A 177 -3.94 21.96 22.19
N PHE A 178 -3.89 21.34 23.38
CA PHE A 178 -4.99 21.22 24.34
C PHE A 178 -4.81 22.27 25.43
#